data_81042bd972a6ac6c0c3538ca825927b1
#
_entry.id   81042bd972a6ac6c0c3538ca825927b1
#
_cell.length_a   1.000
_cell.length_b   1.000
_cell.length_c   1.000
_cell.angle_alpha   90.00
_cell.angle_beta   90.00
_cell.angle_gamma   90.00
#
_symmetry.space_group_name_H-M   'P 1'
#
loop_
_entity.id
_entity.type
_entity.pdbx_description
1 polymer ?
#
loop_
_entity_poly.entity_id
_entity_poly.type
_entity_poly.pdbx_seq_one_letter_code
_entity_poly.pdbx_strand_id
1 'polypeptide(L)'
;MILQVAKRIANIRFDCHRSYNPDVPRMERLNLYRKKRENFMSEERGKLYLCATPIGNLEDITMRVLRILKEVDLIAAEDTRNSLRLLNHFDIHTPMTSYHEYNKIEKAHTLIAKLLEGKNIALITDAGTPGISDPGEDLVRLCYEAGVEVTSLPGACACVTALTLSGLPTRRFCFEAFLPSEKKERAQILEELRTETRTIIIYEAPHRLLRTLLELREALGNRRITICRELTKKHETAFQTTLSDAVDYYTANPPKGECVIVMEGRSRAELQKEAQMRWEELSVSEHVAHYMESG
;
A
#
# COMPACT_ATOMS: atom_id res chain seq x y z
N MET A 1 32.49 -7.77 -2.60
CA MET A 1 31.17 -8.25 -3.00
C MET A 1 30.13 -7.13 -3.08
N ILE A 2 29.84 -6.42 -2.00
CA ILE A 2 28.89 -5.26 -1.97
C ILE A 2 29.25 -4.17 -2.98
N LEU A 3 30.54 -3.84 -3.14
CA LEU A 3 31.05 -2.84 -4.10
C LEU A 3 30.84 -3.25 -5.56
N GLN A 4 30.88 -4.54 -5.88
CA GLN A 4 30.62 -5.05 -7.23
C GLN A 4 29.14 -5.02 -7.57
N VAL A 5 28.27 -5.33 -6.60
CA VAL A 5 26.81 -5.24 -6.75
C VAL A 5 26.38 -3.78 -6.90
N ALA A 6 26.92 -2.86 -6.08
CA ALA A 6 26.67 -1.43 -6.21
C ALA A 6 27.15 -0.87 -7.54
N LYS A 7 28.32 -1.31 -8.07
CA LYS A 7 28.81 -0.95 -9.41
C LYS A 7 27.93 -1.53 -10.53
N ARG A 8 27.41 -2.74 -10.36
CA ARG A 8 26.47 -3.39 -11.31
C ARG A 8 25.14 -2.65 -11.37
N ILE A 9 24.57 -2.30 -10.20
CA ILE A 9 23.34 -1.48 -10.10
C ILE A 9 23.56 -0.07 -10.66
N ALA A 10 24.69 0.56 -10.38
CA ALA A 10 25.04 1.88 -10.95
C ALA A 10 25.20 1.82 -12.47
N ASN A 11 25.79 0.76 -13.03
CA ASN A 11 25.90 0.57 -14.47
C ASN A 11 24.54 0.32 -15.14
N ILE A 12 23.61 -0.38 -14.48
CA ILE A 12 22.23 -0.61 -14.96
C ILE A 12 21.47 0.73 -14.98
N ARG A 13 21.59 1.55 -13.93
CA ARG A 13 21.01 2.91 -13.86
C ARG A 13 21.54 3.83 -14.97
N PHE A 14 22.83 3.76 -15.25
CA PHE A 14 23.48 4.57 -16.28
C PHE A 14 23.03 4.19 -17.70
N ASP A 15 22.77 2.90 -17.94
CA ASP A 15 22.30 2.39 -19.24
C ASP A 15 20.81 2.68 -19.51
N CYS A 16 19.96 2.70 -18.50
CA CYS A 16 18.52 3.01 -18.65
C CYS A 16 18.28 4.49 -19.03
N HIS A 17 19.01 5.42 -18.43
CA HIS A 17 18.89 6.85 -18.75
C HIS A 17 19.63 7.25 -20.05
N ARG A 18 20.66 6.51 -20.47
CA ARG A 18 21.37 6.77 -21.73
C ARG A 18 20.71 6.17 -22.97
N SER A 19 19.77 5.24 -22.82
CA SER A 19 19.18 4.52 -23.97
C SER A 19 17.94 5.18 -24.57
N TYR A 20 17.50 6.34 -24.07
CA TYR A 20 16.51 7.15 -24.79
C TYR A 20 17.20 8.01 -25.85
N ASN A 21 17.42 7.43 -27.02
CA ASN A 21 17.80 8.20 -28.22
C ASN A 21 16.52 8.39 -29.07
N PRO A 22 16.01 9.63 -29.18
CA PRO A 22 14.83 9.92 -29.98
C PRO A 22 15.03 9.63 -31.47
N ASP A 23 16.28 9.61 -31.96
CA ASP A 23 16.62 9.38 -33.37
C ASP A 23 16.59 7.92 -33.81
N VAL A 24 16.43 6.98 -32.85
CA VAL A 24 16.29 5.55 -33.17
C VAL A 24 14.82 5.21 -33.42
N PRO A 25 14.47 4.57 -34.55
CA PRO A 25 13.12 4.18 -34.88
C PRO A 25 12.46 3.34 -33.76
N ARG A 26 11.16 3.56 -33.49
CA ARG A 26 10.40 2.91 -32.41
C ARG A 26 10.53 1.38 -32.42
N MET A 27 10.53 0.74 -33.59
CA MET A 27 10.67 -0.70 -33.73
C MET A 27 12.08 -1.19 -33.39
N GLU A 28 13.09 -0.42 -33.68
CA GLU A 28 14.49 -0.76 -33.37
C GLU A 28 14.75 -0.63 -31.86
N ARG A 29 14.17 0.39 -31.22
CA ARG A 29 14.13 0.52 -29.76
C ARG A 29 13.43 -0.67 -29.09
N LEU A 30 12.26 -1.09 -29.61
CA LEU A 30 11.54 -2.28 -29.11
C LEU A 30 12.38 -3.57 -29.27
N ASN A 31 13.07 -3.74 -30.37
CA ASN A 31 13.95 -4.88 -30.61
C ASN A 31 15.21 -4.84 -29.71
N LEU A 32 15.79 -3.66 -29.46
CA LEU A 32 16.88 -3.49 -28.49
C LEU A 32 16.41 -3.81 -27.06
N TYR A 33 15.20 -3.36 -26.67
CA TYR A 33 14.60 -3.70 -25.40
C TYR A 33 14.33 -5.20 -25.28
N ARG A 34 13.82 -5.81 -26.37
CA ARG A 34 13.56 -7.26 -26.42
C ARG A 34 14.86 -8.06 -26.34
N LYS A 35 15.88 -7.70 -27.08
CA LYS A 35 17.20 -8.36 -27.07
C LYS A 35 17.96 -8.14 -25.75
N LYS A 36 17.86 -6.94 -25.14
CA LYS A 36 18.36 -6.70 -23.78
C LYS A 36 17.60 -7.54 -22.76
N ARG A 37 16.28 -7.68 -22.89
CA ARG A 37 15.45 -8.54 -22.04
C ARG A 37 15.77 -10.01 -22.20
N GLU A 38 16.01 -10.50 -23.42
CA GLU A 38 16.39 -11.89 -23.71
C GLU A 38 17.80 -12.22 -23.17
N ASN A 39 18.78 -11.34 -23.34
CA ASN A 39 20.13 -11.49 -22.75
C ASN A 39 20.10 -11.38 -21.21
N PHE A 40 19.15 -10.61 -20.65
CA PHE A 40 18.94 -10.43 -19.23
C PHE A 40 18.27 -11.66 -18.58
N MET A 41 17.48 -12.40 -19.35
CA MET A 41 16.81 -13.64 -18.91
C MET A 41 17.71 -14.90 -19.07
N SER A 42 18.90 -14.79 -19.65
CA SER A 42 19.82 -15.93 -19.83
C SER A 42 20.68 -16.25 -18.59
N GLU A 43 20.74 -15.39 -17.58
CA GLU A 43 21.31 -15.72 -16.28
C GLU A 43 20.19 -16.30 -15.40
N GLU A 44 20.38 -17.45 -14.79
CA GLU A 44 19.46 -18.08 -13.82
C GLU A 44 19.33 -17.21 -12.57
N ARG A 45 18.49 -16.17 -12.63
CA ARG A 45 18.17 -15.30 -11.50
C ARG A 45 17.04 -15.90 -10.69
N GLY A 46 17.11 -15.69 -9.39
CA GLY A 46 15.99 -16.00 -8.51
C GLY A 46 14.85 -15.01 -8.69
N LYS A 47 13.73 -15.34 -8.06
CA LYS A 47 12.47 -14.57 -8.10
C LYS A 47 12.07 -14.11 -6.73
N LEU A 48 11.56 -12.87 -6.63
CA LEU A 48 10.92 -12.35 -5.42
C LEU A 48 9.42 -12.68 -5.45
N TYR A 49 8.93 -13.29 -4.37
CA TYR A 49 7.53 -13.58 -4.13
C TYR A 49 7.01 -12.74 -2.97
N LEU A 50 6.04 -11.85 -3.23
CA LEU A 50 5.29 -11.19 -2.16
C LEU A 50 4.18 -12.13 -1.72
N CYS A 51 4.24 -12.61 -0.49
CA CYS A 51 3.34 -13.63 0.03
C CYS A 51 2.42 -13.02 1.10
N ALA A 52 1.14 -12.87 0.77
CA ALA A 52 0.16 -12.38 1.74
C ALA A 52 -0.02 -13.39 2.89
N THR A 53 0.06 -12.89 4.12
CA THR A 53 -0.18 -13.67 5.35
C THR A 53 -1.58 -13.38 5.90
N PRO A 54 -2.13 -14.26 6.76
CA PRO A 54 -3.43 -14.03 7.38
C PRO A 54 -3.47 -12.72 8.20
N ILE A 55 -4.63 -12.05 8.19
CA ILE A 55 -4.88 -10.84 8.99
C ILE A 55 -5.62 -11.13 10.30
N GLY A 56 -5.79 -12.40 10.65
CA GLY A 56 -6.47 -12.80 11.89
C GLY A 56 -7.01 -14.21 11.89
N ASN A 57 -7.22 -14.82 10.72
CA ASN A 57 -7.67 -16.18 10.55
C ASN A 57 -6.67 -16.98 9.71
N LEU A 58 -6.09 -18.02 10.27
CA LEU A 58 -5.09 -18.85 9.59
C LEU A 58 -5.62 -19.54 8.32
N GLU A 59 -6.93 -19.75 8.22
CA GLU A 59 -7.58 -20.34 7.04
C GLU A 59 -7.55 -19.42 5.80
N ASP A 60 -7.31 -18.12 6.00
CA ASP A 60 -7.18 -17.15 4.89
C ASP A 60 -5.85 -17.23 4.13
N ILE A 61 -4.91 -18.06 4.59
CA ILE A 61 -3.68 -18.30 3.84
C ILE A 61 -3.97 -19.15 2.61
N THR A 62 -3.42 -18.75 1.46
CA THR A 62 -3.67 -19.52 0.24
C THR A 62 -2.75 -20.73 0.13
N MET A 63 -3.24 -21.81 -0.47
CA MET A 63 -2.44 -23.02 -0.78
C MET A 63 -1.18 -22.69 -1.58
N ARG A 64 -1.27 -21.67 -2.47
CA ARG A 64 -0.12 -21.21 -3.26
C ARG A 64 0.94 -20.55 -2.41
N VAL A 65 0.55 -19.74 -1.44
CA VAL A 65 1.48 -19.13 -0.47
C VAL A 65 2.19 -20.20 0.34
N LEU A 66 1.44 -21.16 0.90
CA LEU A 66 2.03 -22.28 1.66
C LEU A 66 3.06 -23.08 0.85
N ARG A 67 2.76 -23.36 -0.42
CA ARG A 67 3.69 -24.05 -1.31
C ARG A 67 4.94 -23.23 -1.56
N ILE A 68 4.81 -21.95 -1.90
CA ILE A 68 5.96 -21.07 -2.20
C ILE A 68 6.83 -20.89 -0.96
N LEU A 69 6.26 -20.70 0.23
CA LEU A 69 7.03 -20.58 1.47
C LEU A 69 7.86 -21.84 1.79
N LYS A 70 7.44 -23.03 1.33
CA LYS A 70 8.22 -24.28 1.45
C LYS A 70 9.27 -24.44 0.37
N GLU A 71 9.09 -23.85 -0.81
CA GLU A 71 9.95 -24.02 -1.99
C GLU A 71 11.09 -23.00 -2.10
N VAL A 72 10.93 -21.79 -1.54
CA VAL A 72 11.94 -20.73 -1.66
C VAL A 72 13.19 -21.01 -0.83
N ASP A 73 14.30 -20.39 -1.21
CA ASP A 73 15.59 -20.53 -0.49
C ASP A 73 15.63 -19.70 0.79
N LEU A 74 14.84 -18.62 0.88
CA LEU A 74 14.86 -17.70 1.99
C LEU A 74 13.52 -17.00 2.14
N ILE A 75 13.07 -16.81 3.39
CA ILE A 75 11.94 -15.96 3.73
C ILE A 75 12.47 -14.67 4.37
N ALA A 76 12.11 -13.51 3.80
CA ALA A 76 12.30 -12.20 4.40
C ALA A 76 11.02 -11.83 5.14
N ALA A 77 11.10 -11.58 6.45
CA ALA A 77 9.96 -11.36 7.33
C ALA A 77 10.11 -10.05 8.11
N GLU A 78 9.02 -9.35 8.36
CA GLU A 78 8.99 -8.11 9.11
C GLU A 78 9.38 -8.34 10.57
N ASP A 79 8.63 -9.14 11.31
CA ASP A 79 9.04 -9.67 12.63
C ASP A 79 9.21 -11.19 12.56
N THR A 80 10.46 -11.63 12.68
CA THR A 80 10.80 -13.06 12.61
C THR A 80 10.16 -13.89 13.73
N ARG A 81 9.86 -13.29 14.88
CA ARG A 81 9.24 -13.99 16.03
C ARG A 81 7.77 -14.28 15.75
N ASN A 82 7.04 -13.32 15.18
CA ASN A 82 5.64 -13.48 14.79
C ASN A 82 5.53 -14.46 13.62
N SER A 83 6.36 -14.26 12.61
CA SER A 83 6.42 -15.13 11.43
C SER A 83 6.77 -16.58 11.77
N LEU A 84 7.66 -16.81 12.75
CA LEU A 84 8.01 -18.17 13.18
C LEU A 84 6.79 -18.97 13.69
N ARG A 85 5.84 -18.30 14.37
CA ARG A 85 4.61 -18.96 14.84
C ARG A 85 3.75 -19.43 13.66
N LEU A 86 3.59 -18.58 12.64
CA LEU A 86 2.88 -18.91 11.41
C LEU A 86 3.55 -20.08 10.68
N LEU A 87 4.87 -19.99 10.45
CA LEU A 87 5.62 -21.00 9.73
C LEU A 87 5.58 -22.36 10.45
N ASN A 88 5.74 -22.39 11.78
CA ASN A 88 5.64 -23.60 12.57
C ASN A 88 4.24 -24.23 12.51
N HIS A 89 3.17 -23.41 12.50
CA HIS A 89 1.80 -23.93 12.38
C HIS A 89 1.58 -24.71 11.07
N PHE A 90 2.23 -24.28 9.97
CA PHE A 90 2.11 -24.92 8.66
C PHE A 90 3.27 -25.86 8.31
N ASP A 91 4.12 -26.21 9.29
CA ASP A 91 5.29 -27.08 9.10
C ASP A 91 6.20 -26.58 7.97
N ILE A 92 6.60 -25.30 8.04
CA ILE A 92 7.51 -24.64 7.10
C ILE A 92 8.82 -24.37 7.81
N HIS A 93 9.92 -24.94 7.31
CA HIS A 93 11.25 -24.88 7.89
C HIS A 93 12.26 -24.07 7.04
N THR A 94 11.77 -23.32 6.06
CA THR A 94 12.59 -22.48 5.19
C THR A 94 13.35 -21.43 6.03
N PRO A 95 14.66 -21.23 5.79
CA PRO A 95 15.45 -20.23 6.47
C PRO A 95 14.83 -18.84 6.40
N MET A 96 14.90 -18.07 7.49
CA MET A 96 14.28 -16.77 7.60
C MET A 96 15.29 -15.67 7.97
N THR A 97 15.04 -14.45 7.49
CA THR A 97 15.79 -13.24 7.83
C THR A 97 14.84 -12.07 8.08
N SER A 98 15.25 -11.10 8.90
CA SER A 98 14.45 -9.90 9.14
C SER A 98 14.52 -8.92 7.96
N TYR A 99 13.37 -8.30 7.62
CA TYR A 99 13.25 -7.19 6.68
C TYR A 99 12.15 -6.25 7.16
N HIS A 100 12.49 -5.20 7.88
CA HIS A 100 11.57 -4.26 8.52
C HIS A 100 11.96 -2.82 8.22
N GLU A 101 11.11 -1.85 8.55
CA GLU A 101 11.26 -0.43 8.23
C GLU A 101 12.64 0.13 8.59
N TYR A 102 13.20 -0.25 9.76
CA TYR A 102 14.48 0.27 10.26
C TYR A 102 15.72 -0.32 9.56
N ASN A 103 15.59 -1.46 8.85
CA ASN A 103 16.74 -2.09 8.17
C ASN A 103 16.52 -2.24 6.64
N LYS A 104 15.38 -1.79 6.12
CA LYS A 104 14.93 -2.08 4.76
C LYS A 104 15.95 -1.73 3.68
N ILE A 105 16.70 -0.63 3.81
CA ILE A 105 17.65 -0.18 2.77
C ILE A 105 18.86 -1.13 2.69
N GLU A 106 19.56 -1.35 3.82
CA GLU A 106 20.73 -2.22 3.86
C GLU A 106 20.38 -3.67 3.52
N LYS A 107 19.27 -4.14 4.09
CA LYS A 107 18.79 -5.50 3.91
C LYS A 107 18.32 -5.76 2.48
N ALA A 108 17.68 -4.77 1.83
CA ALA A 108 17.26 -4.89 0.44
C ALA A 108 18.45 -5.19 -0.48
N HIS A 109 19.57 -4.48 -0.33
CA HIS A 109 20.78 -4.77 -1.13
C HIS A 109 21.29 -6.21 -0.92
N THR A 110 21.23 -6.72 0.31
CA THR A 110 21.62 -8.11 0.60
C THR A 110 20.67 -9.10 -0.06
N LEU A 111 19.36 -8.85 -0.04
CA LEU A 111 18.35 -9.70 -0.68
C LEU A 111 18.48 -9.66 -2.21
N ILE A 112 18.68 -8.48 -2.79
CA ILE A 112 18.94 -8.35 -4.23
C ILE A 112 20.18 -9.14 -4.67
N ALA A 113 21.28 -9.10 -3.89
CA ALA A 113 22.46 -9.88 -4.20
C ALA A 113 22.16 -11.39 -4.29
N LYS A 114 21.38 -11.90 -3.32
CA LYS A 114 20.95 -13.32 -3.32
C LYS A 114 20.02 -13.66 -4.49
N LEU A 115 19.09 -12.77 -4.85
CA LEU A 115 18.23 -12.94 -6.01
C LEU A 115 19.04 -12.97 -7.32
N LEU A 116 20.08 -12.15 -7.44
CA LEU A 116 20.99 -12.16 -8.58
C LEU A 116 21.90 -13.41 -8.61
N GLU A 117 22.10 -14.09 -7.49
CA GLU A 117 22.78 -15.40 -7.37
C GLU A 117 21.85 -16.59 -7.68
N GLY A 118 20.60 -16.36 -8.12
CA GLY A 118 19.66 -17.41 -8.47
C GLY A 118 18.77 -17.87 -7.30
N LYS A 119 18.85 -17.25 -6.12
CA LYS A 119 18.05 -17.64 -4.96
C LYS A 119 16.63 -17.06 -5.02
N ASN A 120 15.64 -17.91 -4.84
CA ASN A 120 14.24 -17.49 -4.70
C ASN A 120 13.97 -16.99 -3.29
N ILE A 121 13.29 -15.84 -3.17
CA ILE A 121 12.99 -15.23 -1.88
C ILE A 121 11.50 -14.93 -1.76
N ALA A 122 10.89 -15.30 -0.63
CA ALA A 122 9.55 -14.86 -0.25
C ALA A 122 9.65 -13.67 0.72
N LEU A 123 8.90 -12.62 0.46
CA LEU A 123 8.67 -11.53 1.41
C LEU A 123 7.31 -11.74 2.06
N ILE A 124 7.28 -11.72 3.40
CA ILE A 124 6.09 -11.74 4.23
C ILE A 124 6.11 -10.59 5.23
N THR A 125 4.94 -10.14 5.64
CA THR A 125 4.72 -9.16 6.72
C THR A 125 3.99 -9.80 7.89
N ASP A 126 3.83 -9.09 8.98
CA ASP A 126 3.16 -9.61 10.17
C ASP A 126 1.72 -10.00 9.89
N ALA A 127 1.02 -9.20 9.04
CA ALA A 127 -0.35 -9.47 8.65
C ALA A 127 -0.68 -8.85 7.29
N GLY A 128 -1.25 -9.64 6.38
CA GLY A 128 -1.77 -9.15 5.10
C GLY A 128 -0.77 -9.18 3.96
N THR A 129 -0.95 -8.28 3.01
CA THR A 129 -0.22 -8.23 1.74
C THR A 129 1.01 -7.32 1.86
N PRO A 130 2.25 -7.83 1.66
CA PRO A 130 3.46 -7.03 1.71
C PRO A 130 3.42 -5.83 0.76
N GLY A 131 3.93 -4.68 1.22
CA GLY A 131 3.94 -3.42 0.45
C GLY A 131 2.63 -2.63 0.52
N ILE A 132 1.62 -3.10 1.28
CA ILE A 132 0.39 -2.35 1.55
C ILE A 132 0.39 -1.90 3.01
N SER A 133 0.88 -0.69 3.27
CA SER A 133 1.13 -0.14 4.62
C SER A 133 2.23 -0.87 5.42
N ASP A 134 3.00 -1.70 4.76
CA ASP A 134 4.07 -2.54 5.31
C ASP A 134 5.34 -2.46 4.46
N PRO A 135 6.51 -2.89 4.95
CA PRO A 135 7.73 -2.92 4.15
C PRO A 135 7.58 -3.80 2.90
N GLY A 136 8.11 -3.31 1.76
CA GLY A 136 8.09 -4.08 0.52
C GLY A 136 8.28 -3.25 -0.74
N GLU A 137 7.73 -2.03 -0.77
CA GLU A 137 7.81 -1.12 -1.93
C GLU A 137 9.24 -0.91 -2.42
N ASP A 138 10.16 -0.57 -1.52
CA ASP A 138 11.57 -0.34 -1.83
C ASP A 138 12.23 -1.59 -2.41
N LEU A 139 11.96 -2.77 -1.84
CA LEU A 139 12.52 -4.03 -2.34
C LEU A 139 12.00 -4.36 -3.74
N VAL A 140 10.71 -4.17 -3.98
CA VAL A 140 10.09 -4.36 -5.31
C VAL A 140 10.71 -3.42 -6.34
N ARG A 141 10.84 -2.13 -6.00
CA ARG A 141 11.48 -1.13 -6.86
C ARG A 141 12.93 -1.53 -7.21
N LEU A 142 13.72 -1.93 -6.21
CA LEU A 142 15.09 -2.37 -6.42
C LEU A 142 15.18 -3.67 -7.24
N CYS A 143 14.22 -4.60 -7.09
CA CYS A 143 14.12 -5.79 -7.95
C CYS A 143 13.93 -5.38 -9.41
N TYR A 144 13.01 -4.47 -9.72
CA TYR A 144 12.82 -3.98 -11.09
C TYR A 144 14.07 -3.26 -11.63
N GLU A 145 14.73 -2.43 -10.82
CA GLU A 145 15.99 -1.78 -11.19
C GLU A 145 17.11 -2.81 -11.47
N ALA A 146 17.15 -3.91 -10.72
CA ALA A 146 18.12 -5.01 -10.89
C ALA A 146 17.68 -6.05 -11.94
N GLY A 147 16.46 -5.95 -12.50
CA GLY A 147 15.90 -6.91 -13.45
C GLY A 147 15.61 -8.26 -12.84
N VAL A 148 15.26 -8.31 -11.61
CA VAL A 148 14.77 -9.50 -10.90
C VAL A 148 13.26 -9.59 -11.10
N GLU A 149 12.77 -10.79 -11.40
CA GLU A 149 11.35 -11.04 -11.55
C GLU A 149 10.65 -10.96 -10.19
N VAL A 150 9.50 -10.25 -10.13
CA VAL A 150 8.67 -10.12 -8.94
C VAL A 150 7.28 -10.68 -9.21
N THR A 151 6.73 -11.44 -8.26
CA THR A 151 5.35 -11.92 -8.30
C THR A 151 4.67 -11.65 -6.96
N SER A 152 3.51 -11.02 -6.99
CA SER A 152 2.65 -10.91 -5.81
C SER A 152 1.60 -12.03 -5.83
N LEU A 153 1.50 -12.74 -4.72
CA LEU A 153 0.52 -13.81 -4.54
C LEU A 153 -0.75 -13.23 -3.90
N PRO A 154 -1.92 -13.34 -4.54
CA PRO A 154 -3.17 -12.88 -3.95
C PRO A 154 -3.43 -13.50 -2.58
N GLY A 155 -3.99 -12.71 -1.67
CA GLY A 155 -4.34 -13.20 -0.34
C GLY A 155 -5.01 -12.11 0.50
N ALA A 156 -4.99 -12.27 1.81
CA ALA A 156 -5.66 -11.40 2.75
C ALA A 156 -5.13 -9.94 2.65
N CYS A 157 -6.07 -9.00 2.63
CA CYS A 157 -5.78 -7.57 2.58
C CYS A 157 -6.90 -6.81 3.29
N ALA A 158 -6.60 -6.21 4.43
CA ALA A 158 -7.60 -5.59 5.30
C ALA A 158 -8.36 -4.45 4.62
N CYS A 159 -7.70 -3.61 3.81
CA CYS A 159 -8.36 -2.49 3.13
C CYS A 159 -9.38 -2.97 2.10
N VAL A 160 -9.09 -4.02 1.32
CA VAL A 160 -10.03 -4.57 0.33
C VAL A 160 -11.17 -5.29 1.04
N THR A 161 -10.88 -6.06 2.09
CA THR A 161 -11.89 -6.76 2.89
C THR A 161 -12.86 -5.77 3.53
N ALA A 162 -12.36 -4.71 4.16
CA ALA A 162 -13.19 -3.66 4.74
C ALA A 162 -14.04 -2.94 3.69
N LEU A 163 -13.46 -2.61 2.53
CA LEU A 163 -14.17 -1.95 1.43
C LEU A 163 -15.37 -2.78 0.96
N THR A 164 -15.19 -4.09 0.80
CA THR A 164 -16.29 -4.98 0.36
C THR A 164 -17.39 -5.13 1.40
N LEU A 165 -17.08 -5.01 2.70
CA LEU A 165 -18.04 -5.04 3.81
C LEU A 165 -18.73 -3.70 4.05
N SER A 166 -18.17 -2.61 3.55
CA SER A 166 -18.61 -1.25 3.92
C SER A 166 -20.01 -0.87 3.44
N GLY A 167 -20.47 -1.46 2.32
CA GLY A 167 -21.69 -1.01 1.65
C GLY A 167 -21.56 0.35 0.93
N LEU A 168 -20.35 0.92 0.89
CA LEU A 168 -20.03 2.15 0.18
C LEU A 168 -19.55 1.87 -1.26
N PRO A 169 -19.54 2.87 -2.17
CA PRO A 169 -19.11 2.67 -3.54
C PRO A 169 -17.69 2.11 -3.66
N THR A 170 -17.53 0.97 -4.31
CA THR A 170 -16.24 0.25 -4.42
C THR A 170 -15.49 0.51 -5.73
N ARG A 171 -16.15 1.12 -6.73
CA ARG A 171 -15.56 1.29 -8.07
C ARG A 171 -14.34 2.23 -8.08
N ARG A 172 -14.35 3.25 -7.23
CA ARG A 172 -13.27 4.22 -7.08
C ARG A 172 -13.05 4.48 -5.60
N PHE A 173 -11.85 4.23 -5.12
CA PHE A 173 -11.46 4.46 -3.73
C PHE A 173 -10.02 4.97 -3.67
N CYS A 174 -9.65 5.55 -2.54
CA CYS A 174 -8.28 5.86 -2.15
C CYS A 174 -7.96 5.20 -0.82
N PHE A 175 -6.71 4.82 -0.65
CA PHE A 175 -6.19 4.20 0.56
C PHE A 175 -5.12 5.10 1.17
N GLU A 176 -5.38 5.59 2.37
CA GLU A 176 -4.52 6.55 3.09
C GLU A 176 -3.64 5.87 4.16
N ALA A 177 -3.72 4.54 4.26
CA ALA A 177 -3.02 3.78 5.31
C ALA A 177 -3.30 4.35 6.71
N PHE A 178 -2.27 4.47 7.58
CA PHE A 178 -2.36 5.18 8.85
C PHE A 178 -2.09 6.66 8.65
N LEU A 179 -2.99 7.52 9.11
CA LEU A 179 -2.73 8.95 9.08
C LEU A 179 -1.49 9.30 9.92
N PRO A 180 -0.61 10.20 9.43
CA PRO A 180 0.62 10.56 10.11
C PRO A 180 0.41 11.01 11.55
N SER A 181 1.39 10.77 12.41
CA SER A 181 1.37 11.26 13.80
C SER A 181 1.82 12.72 13.87
N GLU A 182 2.61 13.19 12.90
CA GLU A 182 3.06 14.57 12.79
C GLU A 182 1.87 15.47 12.42
N LYS A 183 1.64 16.54 13.21
CA LYS A 183 0.44 17.36 13.12
C LYS A 183 0.30 18.09 11.77
N LYS A 184 1.41 18.60 11.24
CA LYS A 184 1.39 19.40 10.01
C LYS A 184 1.07 18.53 8.79
N GLU A 185 1.73 17.38 8.67
CA GLU A 185 1.49 16.42 7.61
C GLU A 185 0.07 15.86 7.67
N ARG A 186 -0.39 15.51 8.89
CA ARG A 186 -1.75 15.04 9.12
C ARG A 186 -2.81 16.10 8.73
N ALA A 187 -2.59 17.36 9.08
CA ALA A 187 -3.50 18.45 8.71
C ALA A 187 -3.54 18.67 7.19
N GLN A 188 -2.40 18.53 6.52
CA GLN A 188 -2.33 18.60 5.05
C GLN A 188 -3.15 17.49 4.39
N ILE A 189 -3.00 16.24 4.82
CA ILE A 189 -3.80 15.12 4.29
C ILE A 189 -5.29 15.33 4.55
N LEU A 190 -5.67 15.76 5.74
CA LEU A 190 -7.08 16.05 6.05
C LEU A 190 -7.65 17.16 5.14
N GLU A 191 -6.87 18.18 4.81
CA GLU A 191 -7.29 19.23 3.87
C GLU A 191 -7.46 18.67 2.45
N GLU A 192 -6.52 17.84 1.97
CA GLU A 192 -6.62 17.16 0.66
C GLU A 192 -7.88 16.29 0.56
N LEU A 193 -8.25 15.60 1.65
CA LEU A 193 -9.44 14.77 1.73
C LEU A 193 -10.77 15.54 1.73
N ARG A 194 -10.78 16.84 1.95
CA ARG A 194 -12.01 17.66 1.95
C ARG A 194 -12.79 17.61 0.66
N THR A 195 -12.07 17.55 -0.46
CA THR A 195 -12.66 17.51 -1.81
C THR A 195 -12.65 16.10 -2.42
N GLU A 196 -12.13 15.09 -1.70
CA GLU A 196 -12.07 13.73 -2.22
C GLU A 196 -13.48 13.15 -2.42
N THR A 197 -13.75 12.70 -3.67
CA THR A 197 -15.04 12.15 -4.08
C THR A 197 -15.08 10.62 -4.13
N ARG A 198 -13.93 9.97 -4.02
CA ARG A 198 -13.82 8.52 -3.94
C ARG A 198 -14.09 8.03 -2.52
N THR A 199 -14.43 6.76 -2.36
CA THR A 199 -14.44 6.12 -1.04
C THR A 199 -13.04 6.13 -0.45
N ILE A 200 -12.91 6.54 0.81
CA ILE A 200 -11.63 6.71 1.51
C ILE A 200 -11.48 5.57 2.49
N ILE A 201 -10.30 4.95 2.54
CA ILE A 201 -9.98 3.85 3.45
C ILE A 201 -8.78 4.26 4.31
N ILE A 202 -8.95 4.18 5.64
CA ILE A 202 -7.93 4.56 6.63
C ILE A 202 -7.76 3.40 7.61
N TYR A 203 -6.51 3.00 7.88
CA TYR A 203 -6.17 2.13 9.00
C TYR A 203 -6.05 2.93 10.30
N GLU A 204 -6.52 2.38 11.40
CA GLU A 204 -6.37 3.06 12.68
C GLU A 204 -6.23 2.10 13.85
N ALA A 205 -5.34 2.46 14.78
CA ALA A 205 -5.18 1.75 16.04
C ALA A 205 -6.33 2.07 17.00
N PRO A 206 -6.79 1.12 17.84
CA PRO A 206 -7.94 1.32 18.71
C PRO A 206 -7.78 2.53 19.64
N HIS A 207 -6.60 2.74 20.20
CA HIS A 207 -6.33 3.85 21.12
C HIS A 207 -6.32 5.24 20.45
N ARG A 208 -6.25 5.31 19.12
CA ARG A 208 -6.29 6.54 18.33
C ARG A 208 -7.64 6.78 17.66
N LEU A 209 -8.50 5.75 17.57
CA LEU A 209 -9.73 5.78 16.77
C LEU A 209 -10.62 6.98 17.10
N LEU A 210 -10.96 7.22 18.39
CA LEU A 210 -11.85 8.31 18.77
C LEU A 210 -11.27 9.68 18.36
N ARG A 211 -9.98 9.90 18.59
CA ARG A 211 -9.31 11.14 18.17
C ARG A 211 -9.39 11.32 16.65
N THR A 212 -9.12 10.27 15.89
CA THR A 212 -9.16 10.32 14.42
C THR A 212 -10.57 10.60 13.92
N LEU A 213 -11.61 10.00 14.51
CA LEU A 213 -13.00 10.28 14.16
C LEU A 213 -13.39 11.75 14.43
N LEU A 214 -12.93 12.34 15.55
CA LEU A 214 -13.13 13.76 15.86
C LEU A 214 -12.48 14.66 14.80
N GLU A 215 -11.22 14.41 14.46
CA GLU A 215 -10.47 15.18 13.47
C GLU A 215 -11.10 15.04 12.05
N LEU A 216 -11.51 13.83 11.66
CA LEU A 216 -12.21 13.61 10.39
C LEU A 216 -13.54 14.34 10.34
N ARG A 217 -14.35 14.31 11.42
CA ARG A 217 -15.62 15.03 11.50
C ARG A 217 -15.44 16.55 11.41
N GLU A 218 -14.44 17.09 12.08
CA GLU A 218 -14.12 18.52 12.05
C GLU A 218 -13.67 18.97 10.65
N ALA A 219 -12.77 18.22 10.03
CA ALA A 219 -12.19 18.59 8.73
C ALA A 219 -13.13 18.33 7.55
N LEU A 220 -13.89 17.22 7.56
CA LEU A 220 -14.60 16.69 6.40
C LEU A 220 -16.13 16.80 6.53
N GLY A 221 -16.64 17.21 7.71
CA GLY A 221 -18.07 17.20 8.00
C GLY A 221 -18.60 15.81 8.36
N ASN A 222 -19.92 15.72 8.56
CA ASN A 222 -20.56 14.44 8.93
C ASN A 222 -20.83 13.58 7.71
N ARG A 223 -19.95 12.60 7.44
CA ARG A 223 -20.06 11.64 6.32
C ARG A 223 -20.48 10.27 6.81
N ARG A 224 -21.05 9.48 5.92
CA ARG A 224 -21.30 8.04 6.17
C ARG A 224 -19.97 7.31 6.24
N ILE A 225 -19.86 6.42 7.22
CA ILE A 225 -18.68 5.59 7.43
C ILE A 225 -19.08 4.16 7.77
N THR A 226 -18.17 3.24 7.56
CA THR A 226 -18.20 1.91 8.14
C THR A 226 -16.89 1.67 8.88
N ILE A 227 -16.99 1.31 10.14
CA ILE A 227 -15.83 0.93 10.97
C ILE A 227 -15.79 -0.58 11.05
N CYS A 228 -14.82 -1.18 10.35
CA CYS A 228 -14.54 -2.61 10.40
C CYS A 228 -13.50 -2.86 11.50
N ARG A 229 -13.81 -3.76 12.44
CA ARG A 229 -12.89 -4.11 13.53
C ARG A 229 -12.65 -5.60 13.55
N GLU A 230 -11.40 -5.96 13.91
CA GLU A 230 -11.00 -7.36 14.11
C GLU A 230 -11.40 -8.26 12.92
N LEU A 231 -11.19 -7.76 11.69
CA LEU A 231 -11.51 -8.47 10.46
C LEU A 231 -10.95 -9.89 10.48
N THR A 232 -11.76 -10.85 10.04
CA THR A 232 -11.50 -12.29 10.00
C THR A 232 -11.36 -12.98 11.37
N LYS A 233 -11.30 -12.22 12.47
CA LYS A 233 -11.15 -12.75 13.84
C LYS A 233 -12.52 -13.05 14.46
N LYS A 234 -12.52 -13.77 15.59
CA LYS A 234 -13.73 -14.17 16.33
C LYS A 234 -14.69 -13.01 16.67
N HIS A 235 -14.15 -11.81 16.85
CA HIS A 235 -14.92 -10.62 17.24
C HIS A 235 -14.99 -9.59 16.12
N GLU A 236 -15.00 -10.06 14.87
CA GLU A 236 -15.22 -9.23 13.69
C GLU A 236 -16.53 -8.44 13.81
N THR A 237 -16.46 -7.16 13.51
CA THR A 237 -17.63 -6.28 13.41
C THR A 237 -17.47 -5.29 12.25
N ALA A 238 -18.60 -5.01 11.57
CA ALA A 238 -18.69 -3.93 10.59
C ALA A 238 -19.84 -3.00 11.04
N PHE A 239 -19.49 -1.82 11.55
CA PHE A 239 -20.42 -0.84 12.08
C PHE A 239 -20.66 0.27 11.08
N GLN A 240 -21.78 0.20 10.37
CA GLN A 240 -22.22 1.23 9.42
C GLN A 240 -22.91 2.36 10.19
N THR A 241 -22.45 3.60 10.02
CA THR A 241 -22.90 4.75 10.79
C THR A 241 -22.48 6.06 10.10
N THR A 242 -22.56 7.19 10.85
CA THR A 242 -21.97 8.49 10.47
C THR A 242 -20.78 8.82 11.36
N LEU A 243 -19.96 9.80 10.96
CA LEU A 243 -18.85 10.27 11.80
C LEU A 243 -19.34 10.77 13.16
N SER A 244 -20.46 11.49 13.21
CA SER A 244 -21.01 12.01 14.46
C SER A 244 -21.47 10.90 15.40
N ASP A 245 -22.28 9.97 14.89
CA ASP A 245 -22.78 8.85 15.70
C ASP A 245 -21.65 7.92 16.16
N ALA A 246 -20.61 7.73 15.33
CA ALA A 246 -19.43 6.97 15.70
C ALA A 246 -18.65 7.64 16.84
N VAL A 247 -18.48 8.96 16.81
CA VAL A 247 -17.85 9.73 17.91
C VAL A 247 -18.62 9.52 19.20
N ASP A 248 -19.95 9.67 19.17
CA ASP A 248 -20.80 9.49 20.35
C ASP A 248 -20.71 8.05 20.90
N TYR A 249 -20.78 7.06 20.00
CA TYR A 249 -20.66 5.67 20.38
C TYR A 249 -19.32 5.33 21.03
N TYR A 250 -18.18 5.72 20.38
CA TYR A 250 -16.85 5.37 20.89
C TYR A 250 -16.39 6.24 22.06
N THR A 251 -17.04 7.35 22.32
CA THR A 251 -16.85 8.10 23.57
C THR A 251 -17.35 7.29 24.77
N ALA A 252 -18.49 6.63 24.63
CA ALA A 252 -19.05 5.77 25.67
C ALA A 252 -18.46 4.34 25.70
N ASN A 253 -17.97 3.86 24.54
CA ASN A 253 -17.53 2.48 24.35
C ASN A 253 -16.10 2.43 23.76
N PRO A 254 -15.03 2.55 24.56
CA PRO A 254 -13.66 2.54 24.06
C PRO A 254 -13.38 1.33 23.17
N PRO A 255 -12.84 1.54 21.95
CA PRO A 255 -12.65 0.45 20.99
C PRO A 255 -11.52 -0.47 21.42
N LYS A 256 -11.63 -1.76 21.01
CA LYS A 256 -10.58 -2.77 21.16
C LYS A 256 -10.31 -3.41 19.80
N GLY A 257 -9.06 -3.80 19.58
CA GLY A 257 -8.64 -4.44 18.33
C GLY A 257 -8.40 -3.45 17.19
N GLU A 258 -7.83 -3.96 16.12
CA GLU A 258 -7.47 -3.18 14.92
C GLU A 258 -8.71 -2.72 14.17
N CYS A 259 -8.65 -1.49 13.64
CA CYS A 259 -9.77 -0.84 12.98
C CYS A 259 -9.40 -0.44 11.54
N VAL A 260 -10.37 -0.60 10.65
CA VAL A 260 -10.35 0.01 9.31
C VAL A 260 -11.57 0.90 9.20
N ILE A 261 -11.35 2.18 8.90
CA ILE A 261 -12.40 3.16 8.63
C ILE A 261 -12.58 3.22 7.12
N VAL A 262 -13.78 2.92 6.64
CA VAL A 262 -14.17 3.14 5.24
C VAL A 262 -15.17 4.27 5.25
N MET A 263 -14.87 5.36 4.55
CA MET A 263 -15.64 6.60 4.58
C MET A 263 -16.11 6.97 3.18
N GLU A 264 -17.34 7.46 3.08
CA GLU A 264 -17.89 7.99 1.84
C GLU A 264 -17.12 9.25 1.39
N GLY A 265 -16.79 9.31 0.10
CA GLY A 265 -16.27 10.52 -0.52
C GLY A 265 -17.30 11.63 -0.59
N ARG A 266 -16.85 12.85 -0.84
CA ARG A 266 -17.74 13.99 -0.99
C ARG A 266 -18.62 13.89 -2.24
N SER A 267 -19.87 14.29 -2.14
CA SER A 267 -20.78 14.31 -3.28
C SER A 267 -20.31 15.33 -4.33
N ARG A 268 -20.20 14.88 -5.59
CA ARG A 268 -19.88 15.78 -6.71
C ARG A 268 -20.91 16.89 -6.89
N ALA A 269 -22.18 16.58 -6.62
CA ALA A 269 -23.25 17.56 -6.68
C ALA A 269 -23.09 18.68 -5.63
N GLU A 270 -22.66 18.32 -4.41
CA GLU A 270 -22.36 19.30 -3.35
C GLU A 270 -21.17 20.18 -3.74
N LEU A 271 -20.08 19.58 -4.26
CA LEU A 271 -18.91 20.32 -4.74
C LEU A 271 -19.26 21.29 -5.86
N GLN A 272 -20.09 20.85 -6.82
CA GLN A 272 -20.55 21.70 -7.92
C GLN A 272 -21.43 22.85 -7.40
N LYS A 273 -22.33 22.57 -6.48
CA LYS A 273 -23.19 23.59 -5.88
C LYS A 273 -22.38 24.65 -5.10
N GLU A 274 -21.39 24.23 -4.32
CA GLU A 274 -20.49 25.15 -3.63
C GLU A 274 -19.64 25.97 -4.59
N ALA A 275 -19.13 25.33 -5.65
CA ALA A 275 -18.36 26.04 -6.68
C ALA A 275 -19.24 27.09 -7.38
N GLN A 276 -20.51 26.75 -7.67
CA GLN A 276 -21.46 27.68 -8.24
C GLN A 276 -21.80 28.83 -7.29
N MET A 277 -22.06 28.55 -6.01
CA MET A 277 -22.33 29.58 -5.01
C MET A 277 -21.14 30.54 -4.87
N ARG A 278 -19.92 30.03 -4.79
CA ARG A 278 -18.71 30.87 -4.76
C ARG A 278 -18.58 31.72 -6.01
N TRP A 279 -18.89 31.15 -7.16
CA TRP A 279 -18.89 31.87 -8.42
C TRP A 279 -19.89 33.01 -8.43
N GLU A 280 -21.11 32.81 -7.92
CA GLU A 280 -22.17 33.82 -7.83
C GLU A 280 -21.84 34.95 -6.84
N GLU A 281 -21.01 34.69 -5.83
CA GLU A 281 -20.54 35.66 -4.83
C GLU A 281 -19.38 36.53 -5.32
N LEU A 282 -18.70 36.18 -6.43
CA LEU A 282 -17.59 36.95 -6.97
C LEU A 282 -18.08 38.28 -7.58
N SER A 283 -17.28 39.32 -7.39
CA SER A 283 -17.50 40.60 -8.08
C SER A 283 -17.19 40.51 -9.57
N VAL A 284 -17.69 41.44 -10.37
CA VAL A 284 -17.43 41.50 -11.81
C VAL A 284 -15.91 41.55 -12.12
N SER A 285 -15.15 42.27 -11.30
CA SER A 285 -13.68 42.36 -11.47
C SER A 285 -12.98 41.02 -11.22
N GLU A 286 -13.42 40.23 -10.25
CA GLU A 286 -12.88 38.89 -9.95
C GLU A 286 -13.25 37.88 -11.02
N HIS A 287 -14.49 37.95 -11.58
CA HIS A 287 -14.86 37.15 -12.74
C HIS A 287 -13.95 37.40 -13.94
N VAL A 288 -13.66 38.68 -14.26
CA VAL A 288 -12.77 39.05 -15.36
C VAL A 288 -11.35 38.53 -15.12
N ALA A 289 -10.83 38.68 -13.88
CA ALA A 289 -9.50 38.15 -13.53
C ALA A 289 -9.42 36.64 -13.71
N HIS A 290 -10.43 35.89 -13.26
CA HIS A 290 -10.48 34.43 -13.40
C HIS A 290 -10.49 34.00 -14.88
N TYR A 291 -11.22 34.68 -15.77
CA TYR A 291 -11.19 34.40 -17.20
C TYR A 291 -9.86 34.73 -17.86
N MET A 292 -9.15 35.76 -17.40
CA MET A 292 -7.81 36.10 -17.91
C MET A 292 -6.73 35.11 -17.50
N GLU A 293 -6.89 34.44 -16.33
CA GLU A 293 -5.97 33.41 -15.87
C GLU A 293 -6.24 32.00 -16.48
N SER A 294 -7.47 31.77 -16.92
CA SER A 294 -7.92 30.45 -17.44
C SER A 294 -7.79 30.31 -18.95
N GLY A 295 -7.57 31.37 -19.69
CA GLY A 295 -7.40 31.43 -21.14
C GLY A 295 -5.99 31.53 -21.56
#